data_a985547f775a43a10b446e25312b377d
#
_entry.id   a985547f775a43a10b446e25312b377d
#
_cell.length_a   1.000
_cell.length_b   1.000
_cell.length_c   1.000
_cell.angle_alpha   90.00
_cell.angle_beta   90.00
_cell.angle_gamma   90.00
#
_symmetry.space_group_name_H-M   'P 1'
#
loop_
_entity.id
_entity.type
_entity.pdbx_description
1 polymer ?
#
loop_
_entity_poly.entity_id
_entity_poly.type
_entity_poly.pdbx_seq_one_letter_code
_entity_poly.pdbx_strand_id
1 'polypeptide(L)'
;MAKKIAEQLIETLVESGVERIYAVTGDSLNEVNEAVRKSNKIQWIHVRHEETGAYAAAAEAQLTGRIGCCAGSSGPGHVHLINGLYDAQRSGAPVIAIASTIPSGEFGTEYFQETNTIKLFNDCSYYNEVATTPGQFPRMLQSAIQTAITRKGVAVVGLPGDLAKASSVSVDSSVKNYPAPPEVCPAEEDLIQLAELLNNHKRITLFCGIGCRGAHEEVIALSEKLNAPVVYTFKGKMEVQYENPCLLYTSPSPRDTR
;
A
#
# COMPACT_ATOMS: atom_id res chain seq x y z
N MET A 1 -7.03 24.34 -23.04
CA MET A 1 -8.14 23.93 -22.15
C MET A 1 -7.59 23.89 -20.74
N ALA A 2 -8.37 24.24 -19.73
CA ALA A 2 -7.93 24.10 -18.34
C ALA A 2 -7.72 22.60 -18.03
N LYS A 3 -6.68 22.29 -17.26
CA LYS A 3 -6.35 20.95 -16.80
C LYS A 3 -7.47 20.39 -15.95
N LYS A 4 -7.81 19.11 -16.10
CA LYS A 4 -8.85 18.45 -15.31
C LYS A 4 -8.28 17.87 -14.01
N ILE A 5 -9.15 17.63 -13.03
CA ILE A 5 -8.82 16.92 -11.77
C ILE A 5 -8.24 15.53 -12.06
N ALA A 6 -8.83 14.78 -12.99
CA ALA A 6 -8.29 13.47 -13.39
C ALA A 6 -6.86 13.57 -13.95
N GLU A 7 -6.54 14.61 -14.73
CA GLU A 7 -5.18 14.83 -15.25
C GLU A 7 -4.22 15.19 -14.11
N GLN A 8 -4.66 16.00 -13.14
CA GLN A 8 -3.88 16.32 -11.94
C GLN A 8 -3.64 15.08 -11.06
N LEU A 9 -4.65 14.21 -10.89
CA LEU A 9 -4.50 12.93 -10.20
C LEU A 9 -3.37 12.11 -10.83
N ILE A 10 -3.42 11.90 -12.14
CA ILE A 10 -2.43 11.06 -12.84
C ILE A 10 -1.02 11.66 -12.74
N GLU A 11 -0.86 12.95 -12.92
CA GLU A 11 0.45 13.60 -12.75
C GLU A 11 1.01 13.42 -11.35
N THR A 12 0.18 13.63 -10.32
CA THR A 12 0.60 13.46 -8.92
C THR A 12 0.97 12.01 -8.61
N LEU A 13 0.23 11.03 -9.13
CA LEU A 13 0.58 9.61 -8.99
C LEU A 13 1.91 9.27 -9.67
N VAL A 14 2.13 9.74 -10.89
CA VAL A 14 3.41 9.58 -11.59
C VAL A 14 4.58 10.21 -10.81
N GLU A 15 4.40 11.42 -10.30
CA GLU A 15 5.40 12.12 -9.49
C GLU A 15 5.71 11.39 -8.16
N SER A 16 4.75 10.65 -7.62
CA SER A 16 4.94 9.82 -6.42
C SER A 16 5.55 8.44 -6.70
N GLY A 17 5.84 8.12 -7.96
CA GLY A 17 6.48 6.88 -8.37
C GLY A 17 5.52 5.74 -8.73
N VAL A 18 4.21 6.02 -8.89
CA VAL A 18 3.24 5.03 -9.39
C VAL A 18 3.45 4.82 -10.88
N GLU A 19 3.69 3.57 -11.28
CA GLU A 19 3.88 3.18 -12.67
C GLU A 19 2.64 2.50 -13.27
N ARG A 20 1.79 1.89 -12.44
CA ARG A 20 0.64 1.09 -12.87
C ARG A 20 -0.58 1.37 -12.01
N ILE A 21 -1.76 1.36 -12.66
CA ILE A 21 -3.06 1.32 -11.98
C ILE A 21 -3.74 0.02 -12.36
N TYR A 22 -4.00 -0.83 -11.39
CA TYR A 22 -4.70 -2.11 -11.57
C TYR A 22 -6.19 -1.91 -11.37
N ALA A 23 -6.99 -2.11 -12.40
CA ALA A 23 -8.42 -1.83 -12.32
C ALA A 23 -9.28 -2.52 -13.38
N VAL A 24 -10.58 -2.54 -13.13
CA VAL A 24 -11.60 -2.73 -14.16
C VAL A 24 -12.11 -1.37 -14.60
N THR A 25 -12.33 -1.19 -15.89
CA THR A 25 -12.93 0.05 -16.41
C THR A 25 -14.39 0.17 -15.99
N GLY A 26 -14.84 1.38 -15.74
CA GLY A 26 -16.23 1.69 -15.42
C GLY A 26 -16.54 3.16 -15.73
N ASP A 27 -17.81 3.50 -15.82
CA ASP A 27 -18.29 4.81 -16.25
C ASP A 27 -17.79 5.96 -15.38
N SER A 28 -17.80 5.79 -14.08
CA SER A 28 -17.30 6.80 -13.13
C SER A 28 -15.79 7.01 -13.20
N LEU A 29 -15.03 6.10 -13.84
CA LEU A 29 -13.59 6.18 -14.08
C LEU A 29 -13.21 6.71 -15.47
N ASN A 30 -14.17 7.07 -16.33
CA ASN A 30 -13.90 7.48 -17.71
C ASN A 30 -12.87 8.61 -17.81
N GLU A 31 -12.96 9.63 -16.98
CA GLU A 31 -12.02 10.75 -17.00
C GLU A 31 -10.62 10.33 -16.51
N VAL A 32 -10.54 9.41 -15.56
CA VAL A 32 -9.27 8.84 -15.08
C VAL A 32 -8.63 8.01 -16.18
N ASN A 33 -9.40 7.14 -16.85
CA ASN A 33 -8.92 6.35 -17.98
C ASN A 33 -8.39 7.23 -19.12
N GLU A 34 -9.12 8.31 -19.45
CA GLU A 34 -8.68 9.24 -20.50
C GLU A 34 -7.42 10.01 -20.08
N ALA A 35 -7.29 10.37 -18.80
CA ALA A 35 -6.09 11.02 -18.29
C ALA A 35 -4.86 10.08 -18.34
N VAL A 36 -5.03 8.79 -18.01
CA VAL A 36 -3.99 7.77 -18.16
C VAL A 36 -3.57 7.66 -19.63
N ARG A 37 -4.53 7.51 -20.55
CA ARG A 37 -4.27 7.41 -21.97
C ARG A 37 -3.49 8.62 -22.51
N LYS A 38 -3.85 9.83 -22.10
CA LYS A 38 -3.19 11.08 -22.53
C LYS A 38 -1.79 11.24 -21.96
N SER A 39 -1.60 10.86 -20.70
CA SER A 39 -0.32 11.06 -20.01
C SER A 39 0.80 10.24 -20.63
N ASN A 40 0.50 9.04 -21.09
CA ASN A 40 1.45 8.03 -21.59
C ASN A 40 2.65 7.77 -20.63
N LYS A 41 2.47 8.06 -19.34
CA LYS A 41 3.51 7.92 -18.29
C LYS A 41 3.18 6.87 -17.24
N ILE A 42 1.95 6.40 -17.23
CA ILE A 42 1.44 5.40 -16.29
C ILE A 42 0.62 4.38 -17.07
N GLN A 43 0.70 3.12 -16.67
CA GLN A 43 0.01 2.04 -17.35
C GLN A 43 -1.32 1.73 -16.66
N TRP A 44 -2.38 1.55 -17.43
CA TRP A 44 -3.62 0.94 -16.96
C TRP A 44 -3.54 -0.56 -17.18
N ILE A 45 -3.47 -1.32 -16.09
CA ILE A 45 -3.48 -2.78 -16.14
C ILE A 45 -4.90 -3.26 -15.93
N HIS A 46 -5.54 -3.67 -17.01
CA HIS A 46 -6.90 -4.20 -16.95
C HIS A 46 -6.92 -5.57 -16.27
N VAL A 47 -7.69 -5.68 -15.21
CA VAL A 47 -7.95 -6.93 -14.49
C VAL A 47 -9.38 -7.39 -14.73
N ARG A 48 -9.69 -8.64 -14.39
CA ARG A 48 -11.05 -9.17 -14.56
C ARG A 48 -11.96 -8.97 -13.36
N HIS A 49 -11.37 -8.61 -12.22
CA HIS A 49 -12.05 -8.34 -10.97
C HIS A 49 -11.21 -7.37 -10.14
N GLU A 50 -11.81 -6.40 -9.51
CA GLU A 50 -11.11 -5.34 -8.79
C GLU A 50 -10.33 -5.86 -7.57
N GLU A 51 -10.82 -6.90 -6.93
CA GLU A 51 -10.11 -7.60 -5.86
C GLU A 51 -8.71 -8.05 -6.32
N THR A 52 -8.64 -8.67 -7.52
CA THR A 52 -7.35 -9.06 -8.13
C THR A 52 -6.46 -7.85 -8.37
N GLY A 53 -7.06 -6.71 -8.76
CA GLY A 53 -6.34 -5.44 -8.92
C GLY A 53 -5.74 -4.94 -7.63
N ALA A 54 -6.49 -5.01 -6.52
CA ALA A 54 -6.00 -4.61 -5.21
C ALA A 54 -4.87 -5.54 -4.70
N TYR A 55 -4.98 -6.85 -4.89
CA TYR A 55 -3.88 -7.78 -4.60
C TYR A 55 -2.64 -7.51 -5.45
N ALA A 56 -2.82 -7.23 -6.75
CA ALA A 56 -1.70 -6.93 -7.63
C ALA A 56 -0.97 -5.64 -7.21
N ALA A 57 -1.70 -4.59 -6.85
CA ALA A 57 -1.13 -3.36 -6.31
C ALA A 57 -0.36 -3.60 -5.00
N ALA A 58 -0.92 -4.42 -4.10
CA ALA A 58 -0.26 -4.81 -2.85
C ALA A 58 1.02 -5.61 -3.11
N ALA A 59 0.98 -6.56 -4.03
CA ALA A 59 2.15 -7.37 -4.40
C ALA A 59 3.26 -6.51 -5.04
N GLU A 60 2.90 -5.61 -5.97
CA GLU A 60 3.87 -4.66 -6.55
C GLU A 60 4.54 -3.81 -5.46
N ALA A 61 3.75 -3.27 -4.54
CA ALA A 61 4.29 -2.46 -3.45
C ALA A 61 5.23 -3.25 -2.53
N GLN A 62 4.89 -4.49 -2.22
CA GLN A 62 5.74 -5.36 -1.39
C GLN A 62 7.06 -5.73 -2.08
N LEU A 63 7.02 -6.04 -3.37
CA LEU A 63 8.20 -6.48 -4.14
C LEU A 63 9.14 -5.32 -4.49
N THR A 64 8.59 -4.15 -4.77
CA THR A 64 9.37 -3.00 -5.26
C THR A 64 9.72 -1.99 -4.18
N GLY A 65 9.04 -2.03 -3.04
CA GLY A 65 9.13 -0.98 -2.00
C GLY A 65 8.48 0.35 -2.40
N ARG A 66 7.87 0.42 -3.60
CA ARG A 66 7.20 1.62 -4.13
C ARG A 66 5.70 1.58 -3.81
N ILE A 67 5.04 2.69 -4.02
CA ILE A 67 3.60 2.78 -3.82
C ILE A 67 2.84 2.08 -4.97
N GLY A 68 1.94 1.17 -4.62
CA GLY A 68 1.04 0.52 -5.57
C GLY A 68 -0.25 1.32 -5.76
N CYS A 69 -0.94 1.11 -6.87
CA CYS A 69 -2.21 1.79 -7.13
C CYS A 69 -3.25 0.84 -7.73
N CYS A 70 -4.48 0.89 -7.21
CA CYS A 70 -5.63 0.21 -7.78
C CYS A 70 -6.83 1.17 -7.87
N ALA A 71 -7.80 0.84 -8.71
CA ALA A 71 -9.01 1.63 -8.84
C ALA A 71 -10.25 0.76 -9.00
N GLY A 72 -11.37 1.26 -8.50
CA GLY A 72 -12.70 0.66 -8.68
C GLY A 72 -13.75 1.73 -9.03
N SER A 73 -14.62 1.40 -9.97
CA SER A 73 -15.76 2.23 -10.34
C SER A 73 -16.78 2.32 -9.19
N SER A 74 -17.75 3.20 -9.29
CA SER A 74 -18.78 3.42 -8.26
C SER A 74 -19.53 2.12 -7.91
N GLY A 75 -19.95 2.01 -6.67
CA GLY A 75 -20.71 0.87 -6.16
C GLY A 75 -19.89 -0.42 -6.16
N PRO A 76 -20.33 -1.48 -6.87
CA PRO A 76 -19.69 -2.79 -6.82
C PRO A 76 -18.20 -2.75 -7.19
N GLY A 77 -17.78 -1.88 -8.10
CA GLY A 77 -16.39 -1.78 -8.53
C GLY A 77 -15.44 -1.48 -7.38
N HIS A 78 -15.68 -0.44 -6.60
CA HIS A 78 -14.82 -0.16 -5.46
C HIS A 78 -15.09 -1.06 -4.25
N VAL A 79 -16.31 -1.62 -4.10
CA VAL A 79 -16.61 -2.60 -3.03
C VAL A 79 -15.73 -3.83 -3.16
N HIS A 80 -15.51 -4.32 -4.37
CA HIS A 80 -14.65 -5.48 -4.62
C HIS A 80 -13.18 -5.26 -4.23
N LEU A 81 -12.70 -4.03 -4.13
CA LEU A 81 -11.30 -3.76 -3.71
C LEU A 81 -11.01 -4.20 -2.26
N ILE A 82 -12.03 -4.25 -1.40
CA ILE A 82 -11.89 -4.37 0.06
C ILE A 82 -10.99 -5.52 0.47
N ASN A 83 -11.20 -6.71 -0.09
CA ASN A 83 -10.46 -7.90 0.32
C ASN A 83 -8.95 -7.77 0.06
N GLY A 84 -8.57 -7.30 -1.13
CA GLY A 84 -7.17 -7.03 -1.45
C GLY A 84 -6.59 -5.86 -0.65
N LEU A 85 -7.41 -4.86 -0.29
CA LEU A 85 -6.98 -3.75 0.56
C LEU A 85 -6.73 -4.18 2.01
N TYR A 86 -7.51 -5.14 2.54
CA TYR A 86 -7.19 -5.75 3.84
C TYR A 86 -5.83 -6.46 3.81
N ASP A 87 -5.55 -7.22 2.75
CA ASP A 87 -4.24 -7.86 2.60
C ASP A 87 -3.11 -6.83 2.53
N ALA A 88 -3.27 -5.78 1.71
CA ALA A 88 -2.31 -4.67 1.61
C ALA A 88 -2.06 -4.01 2.98
N GLN A 89 -3.13 -3.69 3.70
CA GLN A 89 -3.07 -3.05 5.01
C GLN A 89 -2.35 -3.92 6.05
N ARG A 90 -2.68 -5.22 6.13
CA ARG A 90 -2.06 -6.18 7.05
C ARG A 90 -0.63 -6.55 6.65
N SER A 91 -0.30 -6.36 5.39
CA SER A 91 1.06 -6.61 4.88
C SER A 91 1.98 -5.40 4.96
N GLY A 92 1.46 -4.23 5.38
CA GLY A 92 2.24 -3.00 5.41
C GLY A 92 2.63 -2.53 4.00
N ALA A 93 1.81 -2.83 3.00
CA ALA A 93 2.04 -2.44 1.61
C ALA A 93 1.48 -1.04 1.36
N PRO A 94 2.28 -0.05 0.95
CA PRO A 94 1.78 1.28 0.61
C PRO A 94 0.95 1.22 -0.67
N VAL A 95 -0.36 1.41 -0.55
CA VAL A 95 -1.31 1.36 -1.68
C VAL A 95 -2.23 2.56 -1.68
N ILE A 96 -2.37 3.21 -2.84
CA ILE A 96 -3.45 4.16 -3.12
C ILE A 96 -4.58 3.43 -3.83
N ALA A 97 -5.76 3.47 -3.25
CA ALA A 97 -6.98 2.99 -3.87
C ALA A 97 -7.86 4.18 -4.33
N ILE A 98 -8.13 4.25 -5.61
CA ILE A 98 -9.06 5.22 -6.20
C ILE A 98 -10.45 4.59 -6.16
N ALA A 99 -11.26 5.00 -5.20
CA ALA A 99 -12.66 4.60 -5.11
C ALA A 99 -13.52 5.64 -5.84
N SER A 100 -13.78 5.43 -7.13
CA SER A 100 -14.65 6.36 -7.84
C SER A 100 -16.08 6.26 -7.30
N THR A 101 -16.78 7.38 -7.23
CA THR A 101 -18.13 7.44 -6.70
C THR A 101 -19.12 8.00 -7.72
N ILE A 102 -20.40 7.94 -7.38
CA ILE A 102 -21.48 8.59 -8.12
C ILE A 102 -21.25 10.10 -8.20
N PRO A 103 -21.96 10.85 -9.07
CA PRO A 103 -21.86 12.30 -9.12
C PRO A 103 -22.13 12.93 -7.75
N SER A 104 -21.35 13.95 -7.39
CA SER A 104 -21.42 14.59 -6.06
C SER A 104 -22.77 15.21 -5.72
N GLY A 105 -23.51 15.67 -6.74
CA GLY A 105 -24.86 16.21 -6.58
C GLY A 105 -25.93 15.17 -6.22
N GLU A 106 -25.61 13.89 -6.33
CA GLU A 106 -26.52 12.78 -6.05
C GLU A 106 -26.25 12.10 -4.69
N PHE A 107 -25.30 12.58 -3.91
CA PHE A 107 -25.01 11.99 -2.60
C PHE A 107 -26.20 12.10 -1.65
N GLY A 108 -26.57 10.96 -1.03
CA GLY A 108 -27.69 10.88 -0.09
C GLY A 108 -29.06 10.75 -0.72
N THR A 109 -29.15 10.51 -2.03
CA THR A 109 -30.42 10.37 -2.76
C THR A 109 -30.80 8.92 -3.06
N GLU A 110 -29.99 7.94 -2.56
CA GLU A 110 -30.11 6.52 -2.92
C GLU A 110 -29.90 6.27 -4.42
N TYR A 111 -29.04 7.09 -5.03
CA TYR A 111 -28.72 6.99 -6.44
C TYR A 111 -28.11 5.61 -6.79
N PHE A 112 -28.34 5.16 -8.03
CA PHE A 112 -27.80 3.90 -8.52
C PHE A 112 -26.29 3.78 -8.26
N GLN A 113 -25.85 2.69 -7.63
CA GLN A 113 -24.47 2.43 -7.21
C GLN A 113 -23.94 3.37 -6.09
N GLU A 114 -24.79 4.07 -5.38
CA GLU A 114 -24.35 4.83 -4.22
C GLU A 114 -23.86 3.90 -3.11
N THR A 115 -22.72 4.23 -2.51
CA THR A 115 -22.17 3.58 -1.32
C THR A 115 -21.57 4.61 -0.38
N ASN A 116 -21.55 4.33 0.91
CA ASN A 116 -20.84 5.17 1.86
C ASN A 116 -19.36 4.76 1.89
N THR A 117 -18.57 5.36 1.03
CA THR A 117 -17.13 5.06 0.83
C THR A 117 -16.36 5.20 2.14
N ILE A 118 -16.64 6.22 2.95
CA ILE A 118 -15.93 6.45 4.23
C ILE A 118 -16.18 5.30 5.21
N LYS A 119 -17.43 4.85 5.36
CA LYS A 119 -17.72 3.71 6.24
C LYS A 119 -17.17 2.42 5.70
N LEU A 120 -17.23 2.24 4.38
CA LEU A 120 -16.84 1.01 3.70
C LEU A 120 -15.36 0.67 3.89
N PHE A 121 -14.46 1.65 3.78
CA PHE A 121 -13.02 1.44 3.82
C PHE A 121 -12.36 1.80 5.15
N ASN A 122 -13.15 2.16 6.16
CA ASN A 122 -12.62 2.65 7.43
C ASN A 122 -11.68 1.66 8.13
N ASP A 123 -11.96 0.36 8.07
CA ASP A 123 -11.15 -0.66 8.77
C ASP A 123 -9.95 -1.17 7.96
N CYS A 124 -9.97 -1.00 6.64
CA CYS A 124 -8.89 -1.48 5.75
C CYS A 124 -7.97 -0.37 5.24
N SER A 125 -8.00 0.82 5.85
CA SER A 125 -7.16 1.94 5.43
C SER A 125 -6.74 2.84 6.59
N TYR A 126 -5.63 3.54 6.41
CA TYR A 126 -5.16 4.58 7.33
C TYR A 126 -5.65 5.98 6.94
N TYR A 127 -6.08 6.14 5.72
CA TYR A 127 -6.65 7.38 5.19
C TYR A 127 -7.81 7.02 4.27
N ASN A 128 -8.94 7.66 4.45
CA ASN A 128 -10.12 7.41 3.65
C ASN A 128 -11.00 8.65 3.62
N GLU A 129 -10.94 9.39 2.52
CA GLU A 129 -11.68 10.63 2.34
C GLU A 129 -12.27 10.72 0.93
N VAL A 130 -13.41 11.40 0.80
CA VAL A 130 -14.07 11.66 -0.47
C VAL A 130 -13.88 13.12 -0.86
N ALA A 131 -13.43 13.35 -2.08
CA ALA A 131 -13.28 14.70 -2.61
C ALA A 131 -14.63 15.37 -2.80
N THR A 132 -14.77 16.59 -2.30
CA THR A 132 -16.01 17.36 -2.40
C THR A 132 -15.88 18.61 -3.27
N THR A 133 -14.65 19.12 -3.44
CA THR A 133 -14.38 20.30 -4.27
C THR A 133 -13.05 20.17 -5.03
N PRO A 134 -12.93 20.83 -6.20
CA PRO A 134 -11.68 20.89 -6.93
C PRO A 134 -10.51 21.46 -6.12
N GLY A 135 -10.76 22.45 -5.28
CA GLY A 135 -9.73 23.10 -4.46
C GLY A 135 -9.17 22.24 -3.33
N GLN A 136 -9.96 21.30 -2.81
CA GLN A 136 -9.56 20.36 -1.78
C GLN A 136 -8.67 19.24 -2.34
N PHE A 137 -8.95 18.77 -3.54
CA PHE A 137 -8.43 17.53 -4.09
C PHE A 137 -6.90 17.39 -4.04
N PRO A 138 -6.09 18.40 -4.43
CA PRO A 138 -4.64 18.25 -4.45
C PRO A 138 -4.04 17.97 -3.07
N ARG A 139 -4.51 18.67 -2.03
CA ARG A 139 -4.05 18.46 -0.65
C ARG A 139 -4.51 17.11 -0.10
N MET A 140 -5.73 16.71 -0.44
CA MET A 140 -6.30 15.42 -0.05
C MET A 140 -5.48 14.27 -0.65
N LEU A 141 -5.17 14.33 -1.94
CA LEU A 141 -4.35 13.35 -2.62
C LEU A 141 -2.93 13.28 -2.04
N GLN A 142 -2.33 14.44 -1.79
CA GLN A 142 -1.00 14.50 -1.15
C GLN A 142 -1.01 13.85 0.24
N SER A 143 -2.01 14.14 1.07
CA SER A 143 -2.17 13.53 2.39
C SER A 143 -2.37 12.02 2.31
N ALA A 144 -3.16 11.54 1.32
CA ALA A 144 -3.35 10.12 1.07
C ALA A 144 -2.03 9.42 0.73
N ILE A 145 -1.28 9.95 -0.24
CA ILE A 145 0.02 9.40 -0.66
C ILE A 145 1.01 9.41 0.52
N GLN A 146 1.11 10.54 1.22
CA GLN A 146 1.99 10.65 2.37
C GLN A 146 1.66 9.64 3.46
N THR A 147 0.37 9.46 3.75
CA THR A 147 -0.10 8.48 4.75
C THR A 147 0.23 7.06 4.33
N ALA A 148 -0.03 6.68 3.07
CA ALA A 148 0.29 5.34 2.57
C ALA A 148 1.77 5.02 2.71
N ILE A 149 2.66 5.96 2.37
CA ILE A 149 4.12 5.79 2.43
C ILE A 149 4.60 5.71 3.89
N THR A 150 4.22 6.68 4.73
CA THR A 150 4.78 6.81 6.08
C THR A 150 4.24 5.75 7.04
N ARG A 151 2.97 5.38 6.91
CA ARG A 151 2.34 4.35 7.73
C ARG A 151 2.48 2.94 7.16
N LYS A 152 3.01 2.81 5.94
CA LYS A 152 3.13 1.53 5.22
C LYS A 152 1.79 0.79 5.19
N GLY A 153 0.83 1.34 4.46
CA GLY A 153 -0.52 0.77 4.38
C GLY A 153 -1.39 1.47 3.34
N VAL A 154 -2.68 1.29 3.47
CA VAL A 154 -3.66 1.72 2.47
C VAL A 154 -4.14 3.14 2.73
N ALA A 155 -4.26 3.92 1.64
CA ALA A 155 -5.02 5.15 1.61
C ALA A 155 -6.06 5.11 0.49
N VAL A 156 -7.30 5.44 0.80
CA VAL A 156 -8.43 5.44 -0.13
C VAL A 156 -8.80 6.88 -0.46
N VAL A 157 -8.90 7.16 -1.75
CA VAL A 157 -9.32 8.46 -2.30
C VAL A 157 -10.66 8.27 -3.02
N GLY A 158 -11.73 8.74 -2.40
CA GLY A 158 -13.05 8.81 -3.03
C GLY A 158 -13.09 9.93 -4.06
N LEU A 159 -13.36 9.60 -5.31
CA LEU A 159 -13.39 10.57 -6.41
C LEU A 159 -14.72 10.51 -7.16
N PRO A 160 -15.62 11.52 -6.97
CA PRO A 160 -16.83 11.64 -7.78
C PRO A 160 -16.52 11.81 -9.27
N GLY A 161 -17.28 11.13 -10.14
CA GLY A 161 -17.06 11.15 -11.58
C GLY A 161 -17.19 12.54 -12.20
N ASP A 162 -18.12 13.38 -11.69
CA ASP A 162 -18.29 14.77 -12.09
C ASP A 162 -17.12 15.66 -11.65
N LEU A 163 -16.59 15.41 -10.45
CA LEU A 163 -15.41 16.11 -9.94
C LEU A 163 -14.16 15.75 -10.74
N ALA A 164 -13.99 14.50 -11.13
CA ALA A 164 -12.89 14.05 -11.98
C ALA A 164 -12.82 14.85 -13.30
N LYS A 165 -13.96 15.27 -13.82
CA LYS A 165 -14.12 16.07 -15.04
C LYS A 165 -13.90 17.57 -14.82
N ALA A 166 -14.05 18.05 -13.59
CA ALA A 166 -13.96 19.47 -13.27
C ALA A 166 -12.54 20.03 -13.52
N SER A 167 -12.46 21.34 -13.72
CA SER A 167 -11.17 22.03 -13.86
C SER A 167 -10.38 21.94 -12.57
N SER A 168 -9.11 21.57 -12.67
CA SER A 168 -8.20 21.54 -11.53
C SER A 168 -7.85 22.97 -11.07
N VAL A 169 -7.54 23.08 -9.78
CA VAL A 169 -7.00 24.31 -9.20
C VAL A 169 -5.49 24.15 -9.09
N SER A 170 -4.75 25.19 -9.53
CA SER A 170 -3.30 25.20 -9.34
C SER A 170 -2.98 25.25 -7.85
N VAL A 171 -2.19 24.31 -7.38
CA VAL A 171 -1.57 24.38 -6.05
C VAL A 171 -0.14 24.80 -6.26
N ASP A 172 0.32 25.71 -5.42
CA ASP A 172 1.74 26.09 -5.41
C ASP A 172 2.57 24.82 -5.16
N SER A 173 3.32 24.41 -6.18
CA SER A 173 3.97 23.10 -6.27
C SER A 173 5.25 22.99 -5.42
N SER A 174 5.46 23.92 -4.50
CA SER A 174 6.68 23.98 -3.69
C SER A 174 6.83 22.84 -2.69
N VAL A 175 5.81 21.96 -2.51
CA VAL A 175 5.87 20.83 -1.58
C VAL A 175 5.53 19.52 -2.30
N LYS A 176 6.43 19.09 -3.18
CA LYS A 176 6.33 17.78 -3.86
C LYS A 176 7.14 16.66 -3.18
N ASN A 177 7.62 16.90 -1.97
CA ASN A 177 8.40 15.88 -1.26
C ASN A 177 7.49 14.94 -0.50
N TYR A 178 7.48 13.70 -0.93
CA TYR A 178 6.98 12.58 -0.13
C TYR A 178 8.17 12.05 0.68
N PRO A 179 8.35 12.48 1.95
CA PRO A 179 9.51 12.06 2.72
C PRO A 179 9.49 10.54 2.90
N ALA A 180 10.66 9.94 2.78
CA ALA A 180 10.84 8.53 3.14
C ALA A 180 10.41 8.32 4.60
N PRO A 181 9.93 7.09 4.95
CA PRO A 181 9.69 6.76 6.34
C PRO A 181 10.93 7.05 7.17
N PRO A 182 10.78 7.62 8.38
CA PRO A 182 11.94 7.88 9.24
C PRO A 182 12.63 6.56 9.61
N GLU A 183 13.94 6.57 9.66
CA GLU A 183 14.69 5.49 10.26
C GLU A 183 14.51 5.53 11.79
N VAL A 184 14.06 4.42 12.37
CA VAL A 184 13.87 4.28 13.81
C VAL A 184 14.95 3.37 14.35
N CYS A 185 15.84 3.92 15.18
CA CYS A 185 16.87 3.16 15.87
C CYS A 185 16.44 2.94 17.33
N PRO A 186 16.69 1.74 17.92
CA PRO A 186 16.53 1.51 19.35
C PRO A 186 17.43 2.43 20.17
N ALA A 187 17.05 2.72 21.41
CA ALA A 187 17.93 3.41 22.34
C ALA A 187 19.15 2.53 22.66
N GLU A 188 20.29 3.15 22.97
CA GLU A 188 21.52 2.42 23.28
C GLU A 188 21.35 1.51 24.51
N GLU A 189 20.60 1.97 25.51
CA GLU A 189 20.29 1.19 26.70
C GLU A 189 19.52 -0.09 26.38
N ASP A 190 18.58 -0.05 25.43
CA ASP A 190 17.83 -1.23 25.01
C ASP A 190 18.72 -2.24 24.30
N LEU A 191 19.67 -1.76 23.49
CA LEU A 191 20.67 -2.62 22.83
C LEU A 191 21.61 -3.28 23.83
N ILE A 192 22.05 -2.56 24.87
CA ILE A 192 22.88 -3.11 25.96
C ILE A 192 22.12 -4.19 26.70
N GLN A 193 20.88 -3.95 27.09
CA GLN A 193 20.03 -4.93 27.78
C GLN A 193 19.81 -6.19 26.94
N LEU A 194 19.56 -6.03 25.62
CA LEU A 194 19.43 -7.14 24.70
C LEU A 194 20.73 -7.94 24.59
N ALA A 195 21.88 -7.27 24.49
CA ALA A 195 23.18 -7.92 24.42
C ALA A 195 23.50 -8.71 25.71
N GLU A 196 23.20 -8.15 26.88
CA GLU A 196 23.35 -8.85 28.17
C GLU A 196 22.44 -10.09 28.25
N LEU A 197 21.18 -9.96 27.81
CA LEU A 197 20.23 -11.08 27.77
C LEU A 197 20.77 -12.21 26.89
N LEU A 198 21.24 -11.89 25.68
CA LEU A 198 21.79 -12.88 24.74
C LEU A 198 23.07 -13.54 25.28
N ASN A 199 23.99 -12.76 25.87
CA ASN A 199 25.25 -13.27 26.43
C ASN A 199 25.05 -14.21 27.66
N ASN A 200 23.97 -14.01 28.41
CA ASN A 200 23.65 -14.81 29.59
C ASN A 200 22.92 -16.14 29.26
N HIS A 201 22.56 -16.37 27.99
CA HIS A 201 21.83 -17.56 27.56
C HIS A 201 22.66 -18.40 26.59
N LYS A 202 22.65 -19.73 26.78
CA LYS A 202 23.41 -20.67 25.95
C LYS A 202 22.59 -21.32 24.83
N ARG A 203 21.28 -21.26 24.92
CA ARG A 203 20.36 -21.85 23.92
C ARG A 203 19.45 -20.77 23.40
N ILE A 204 19.80 -20.26 22.25
CA ILE A 204 19.10 -19.16 21.59
C ILE A 204 18.57 -19.68 20.25
N THR A 205 17.41 -19.23 19.86
CA THR A 205 16.84 -19.42 18.54
C THR A 205 16.38 -18.07 18.02
N LEU A 206 16.75 -17.71 16.80
CA LEU A 206 16.29 -16.49 16.14
C LEU A 206 14.98 -16.77 15.41
N PHE A 207 13.89 -16.11 15.79
CA PHE A 207 12.59 -16.21 15.13
C PHE A 207 12.33 -14.94 14.32
N CYS A 208 12.60 -15.02 13.01
CA CYS A 208 12.65 -13.89 12.10
C CYS A 208 11.33 -13.63 11.40
N GLY A 209 10.85 -12.40 11.44
CA GLY A 209 9.65 -11.93 10.75
C GLY A 209 9.97 -10.94 9.64
N ILE A 210 8.94 -10.24 9.16
CA ILE A 210 9.06 -9.20 8.12
C ILE A 210 9.97 -8.03 8.55
N GLY A 211 10.16 -7.83 9.84
CA GLY A 211 11.08 -6.81 10.38
C GLY A 211 12.55 -7.04 10.01
N CYS A 212 12.89 -8.25 9.53
CA CYS A 212 14.24 -8.55 9.02
C CYS A 212 14.47 -8.10 7.58
N ARG A 213 13.52 -7.40 6.97
CA ARG A 213 13.66 -6.91 5.58
C ARG A 213 14.88 -6.00 5.45
N GLY A 214 15.78 -6.37 4.52
CA GLY A 214 17.03 -5.65 4.27
C GLY A 214 18.14 -5.91 5.30
N ALA A 215 17.92 -6.83 6.27
CA ALA A 215 18.90 -7.19 7.31
C ALA A 215 19.34 -8.67 7.22
N HIS A 216 19.39 -9.24 6.01
CA HIS A 216 19.72 -10.64 5.79
C HIS A 216 21.11 -11.00 6.33
N GLU A 217 22.13 -10.23 5.94
CA GLU A 217 23.51 -10.45 6.33
C GLU A 217 23.72 -10.31 7.85
N GLU A 218 23.01 -9.34 8.47
CA GLU A 218 23.06 -9.12 9.90
C GLU A 218 22.42 -10.28 10.67
N VAL A 219 21.35 -10.87 10.13
CA VAL A 219 20.72 -12.07 10.72
C VAL A 219 21.67 -13.26 10.65
N ILE A 220 22.36 -13.48 9.51
CA ILE A 220 23.35 -14.53 9.37
C ILE A 220 24.50 -14.31 10.36
N ALA A 221 25.09 -13.13 10.37
CA ALA A 221 26.22 -12.81 11.25
C ALA A 221 25.86 -12.98 12.75
N LEU A 222 24.65 -12.56 13.14
CA LEU A 222 24.15 -12.74 14.51
C LEU A 222 23.93 -14.23 14.83
N SER A 223 23.35 -14.99 13.89
CA SER A 223 23.14 -16.44 14.03
C SER A 223 24.44 -17.18 14.23
N GLU A 224 25.46 -16.89 13.42
CA GLU A 224 26.81 -17.48 13.55
C GLU A 224 27.46 -17.11 14.88
N LYS A 225 27.41 -15.82 15.26
CA LYS A 225 28.01 -15.34 16.51
C LYS A 225 27.39 -15.96 17.76
N LEU A 226 26.09 -16.20 17.75
CA LEU A 226 25.34 -16.81 18.85
C LEU A 226 25.27 -18.34 18.76
N ASN A 227 25.74 -18.93 17.66
CA ASN A 227 25.55 -20.34 17.32
C ASN A 227 24.05 -20.72 17.44
N ALA A 228 23.17 -19.87 16.90
CA ALA A 228 21.73 -19.93 17.05
C ALA A 228 21.05 -20.34 15.74
N PRO A 229 20.18 -21.36 15.73
CA PRO A 229 19.38 -21.66 14.56
C PRO A 229 18.39 -20.53 14.25
N VAL A 230 18.09 -20.39 12.96
CA VAL A 230 17.12 -19.39 12.46
C VAL A 230 15.83 -20.10 12.02
N VAL A 231 14.71 -19.59 12.47
CA VAL A 231 13.36 -19.95 12.01
C VAL A 231 12.64 -18.68 11.56
N TYR A 232 11.64 -18.81 10.75
CA TYR A 232 10.94 -17.63 10.20
C TYR A 232 9.43 -17.75 10.25
N THR A 233 8.78 -16.58 10.28
CA THR A 233 7.34 -16.46 10.02
C THR A 233 7.07 -16.56 8.53
N PHE A 234 5.81 -16.79 8.14
CA PHE A 234 5.43 -16.82 6.72
C PHE A 234 5.91 -15.57 5.95
N LYS A 235 5.77 -14.38 6.52
CA LYS A 235 6.24 -13.12 5.89
C LYS A 235 7.75 -12.89 6.00
N GLY A 236 8.43 -13.54 6.92
CA GLY A 236 9.89 -13.48 7.05
C GLY A 236 10.63 -14.39 6.08
N LYS A 237 9.94 -15.33 5.43
CA LYS A 237 10.54 -16.35 4.57
C LYS A 237 11.46 -15.76 3.50
N MET A 238 10.99 -14.76 2.75
CA MET A 238 11.77 -14.16 1.66
C MET A 238 13.01 -13.39 2.15
N GLU A 239 12.98 -12.94 3.40
CA GLU A 239 14.04 -12.10 3.96
C GLU A 239 15.23 -12.90 4.50
N VAL A 240 15.00 -14.15 4.96
CA VAL A 240 16.03 -14.90 5.69
C VAL A 240 16.25 -16.34 5.22
N GLN A 241 15.46 -16.84 4.25
CA GLN A 241 15.54 -18.25 3.85
C GLN A 241 16.73 -18.57 2.94
N TYR A 242 17.05 -17.67 2.00
CA TYR A 242 18.09 -17.93 1.01
C TYR A 242 19.49 -17.85 1.64
N GLU A 243 20.40 -18.66 1.13
CA GLU A 243 21.82 -18.65 1.54
C GLU A 243 22.06 -18.62 3.08
N ASN A 244 21.17 -19.25 3.85
CA ASN A 244 21.24 -19.26 5.31
C ASN A 244 21.57 -20.67 5.83
N PRO A 245 22.83 -20.96 6.22
CA PRO A 245 23.27 -22.29 6.65
C PRO A 245 22.66 -22.71 8.00
N CYS A 246 22.19 -21.76 8.80
CA CYS A 246 21.62 -22.01 10.13
C CYS A 246 20.10 -22.14 10.12
N LEU A 247 19.48 -22.20 8.93
CA LEU A 247 18.05 -22.21 8.78
C LEU A 247 17.44 -23.58 9.13
N LEU A 248 16.42 -23.56 9.97
CA LEU A 248 15.54 -24.70 10.19
C LEU A 248 14.33 -24.64 9.24
N TYR A 249 14.36 -25.46 8.20
CA TYR A 249 13.30 -25.49 7.18
C TYR A 249 11.99 -26.08 7.69
N THR A 250 12.10 -27.13 8.51
CA THR A 250 10.95 -27.85 9.03
C THR A 250 11.19 -28.18 10.50
N SER A 251 10.15 -28.10 11.29
CA SER A 251 10.09 -28.76 12.60
C SER A 251 9.52 -30.17 12.42
N PRO A 252 10.02 -31.18 13.15
CA PRO A 252 9.43 -32.51 13.09
C PRO A 252 7.94 -32.49 13.39
N SER A 253 7.15 -33.03 12.48
CA SER A 253 5.72 -33.25 12.70
C SER A 253 5.55 -34.54 13.49
N PRO A 254 4.48 -34.70 14.29
CA PRO A 254 4.14 -36.01 14.92
C PRO A 254 4.00 -37.15 13.90
N ARG A 255 3.87 -36.85 12.61
CA ARG A 255 3.82 -37.83 11.52
C ARG A 255 5.21 -38.29 11.06
N ASP A 256 6.25 -37.50 11.35
CA ASP A 256 7.63 -37.79 10.92
C ASP A 256 8.39 -38.69 11.91
N THR A 257 7.73 -39.01 13.05
CA THR A 257 8.31 -39.84 14.11
C THR A 257 7.82 -41.30 14.07
N ARG A 258 7.43 -41.77 12.88
CA ARG A 258 7.05 -43.18 12.68
C ARG A 258 8.12 -43.97 11.98
#